data_91e6e747c298088eb5c33bba232fdf1d
#
_entry.id   91e6e747c298088eb5c33bba232fdf1d
#
_cell.length_a   1.000
_cell.length_b   1.000
_cell.length_c   1.000
_cell.angle_alpha   90.00
_cell.angle_beta   90.00
_cell.angle_gamma   90.00
#
_symmetry.space_group_name_H-M   'P 1'
#
loop_
_entity.id
_entity.type
_entity.pdbx_description
1 polymer ?
#
loop_
_entity_poly.entity_id
_entity_poly.type
_entity_poly.pdbx_seq_one_letter_code
_entity_poly.pdbx_strand_id
1 'polypeptide(L)'
;HMAGKPLISLGGMVGKIRAAVDAKRDPDFVINARTDAAYVCGIEEAIRRGNAYLEAGADMVFVESPASAEEVKRAIEQIKGPVSINMLEGGRTPMLTFEELRQLGAARVSCPMFTSLIAAYALQKGLSYLMEHGTSSGFEEHMSFEAFKVFTDTPSVRAMEERYIPKD
;
A
#
# COMPACT_ATOMS: atom_id res chain seq x y z
N HIS A 1 9.77 -0.63 -9.80
CA HIS A 1 10.92 -1.50 -9.48
C HIS A 1 12.15 -1.01 -10.24
N MET A 2 13.10 -0.38 -9.54
CA MET A 2 14.38 -0.01 -10.14
C MET A 2 15.32 -1.23 -10.13
N ALA A 3 15.98 -1.51 -11.23
CA ALA A 3 17.05 -2.50 -11.31
C ALA A 3 18.25 -2.04 -10.44
N GLY A 4 18.98 -3.00 -9.85
CA GLY A 4 20.20 -2.71 -9.10
C GLY A 4 20.04 -2.19 -7.68
N LYS A 5 18.97 -2.58 -6.97
CA LYS A 5 18.80 -2.25 -5.54
C LYS A 5 19.86 -2.96 -4.69
N PRO A 6 20.84 -2.26 -4.09
CA PRO A 6 21.72 -2.89 -3.13
C PRO A 6 20.96 -3.13 -1.81
N LEU A 7 21.21 -4.29 -1.21
CA LEU A 7 20.79 -4.54 0.17
C LEU A 7 21.82 -3.96 1.13
N ILE A 8 21.39 -3.21 2.13
CA ILE A 8 22.25 -2.91 3.28
C ILE A 8 22.50 -4.19 4.08
N SER A 9 23.57 -4.21 4.88
CA SER A 9 23.85 -5.35 5.76
C SER A 9 22.68 -5.61 6.71
N LEU A 10 22.50 -6.88 7.10
CA LEU A 10 21.49 -7.23 8.10
C LEU A 10 21.66 -6.42 9.39
N GLY A 11 22.89 -6.34 9.91
CA GLY A 11 23.19 -5.55 11.12
C GLY A 11 22.85 -4.07 10.97
N GLY A 12 23.10 -3.48 9.80
CA GLY A 12 22.71 -2.10 9.51
C GLY A 12 21.21 -1.89 9.55
N MET A 13 20.41 -2.83 9.02
CA MET A 13 18.94 -2.72 9.09
C MET A 13 18.41 -2.97 10.49
N VAL A 14 18.97 -3.96 11.22
CA VAL A 14 18.63 -4.20 12.63
C VAL A 14 18.89 -2.95 13.48
N GLY A 15 20.02 -2.27 13.27
CA GLY A 15 20.31 -1.00 13.95
C GLY A 15 19.25 0.09 13.68
N LYS A 16 18.80 0.22 12.43
CA LYS A 16 17.72 1.17 12.06
C LYS A 16 16.38 0.83 12.72
N ILE A 17 16.03 -0.46 12.78
CA ILE A 17 14.80 -0.91 13.43
C ILE A 17 14.85 -0.61 14.93
N ARG A 18 15.96 -0.93 15.62
CA ARG A 18 16.13 -0.61 17.03
C ARG A 18 16.00 0.88 17.31
N ALA A 19 16.61 1.73 16.49
CA ALA A 19 16.47 3.17 16.61
C ALA A 19 15.01 3.64 16.45
N ALA A 20 14.26 3.03 15.53
CA ALA A 20 12.83 3.32 15.36
C ALA A 20 12.00 2.86 16.57
N VAL A 21 12.31 1.68 17.14
CA VAL A 21 11.69 1.15 18.35
C VAL A 21 11.96 2.07 19.55
N ASP A 22 13.19 2.49 19.74
CA ASP A 22 13.58 3.39 20.83
C ASP A 22 12.90 4.78 20.73
N ALA A 23 12.61 5.23 19.50
CA ALA A 23 11.91 6.47 19.25
C ALA A 23 10.38 6.38 19.38
N LYS A 24 9.83 5.17 19.42
CA LYS A 24 8.38 4.91 19.49
C LYS A 24 7.82 5.40 20.83
N ARG A 25 6.85 6.33 20.77
CA ARG A 25 6.19 6.89 21.96
C ARG A 25 4.81 6.29 22.21
N ASP A 26 4.15 5.92 21.14
CA ASP A 26 2.82 5.31 21.16
C ASP A 26 2.97 3.79 20.95
N PRO A 27 2.50 2.94 21.88
CA PRO A 27 2.59 1.48 21.75
C PRO A 27 1.82 0.96 20.52
N ASP A 28 0.81 1.67 20.05
CA ASP A 28 -0.01 1.29 18.89
C ASP A 28 0.62 1.71 17.55
N PHE A 29 1.73 2.46 17.58
CA PHE A 29 2.46 2.80 16.36
C PHE A 29 3.17 1.58 15.77
N VAL A 30 2.77 1.16 14.57
CA VAL A 30 3.27 -0.07 13.92
C VAL A 30 4.55 0.20 13.12
N ILE A 31 5.63 -0.49 13.47
CA ILE A 31 6.87 -0.53 12.69
C ILE A 31 6.82 -1.72 11.72
N ASN A 32 6.51 -1.43 10.45
CA ASN A 32 6.47 -2.42 9.37
C ASN A 32 7.80 -2.43 8.62
N ALA A 33 8.69 -3.36 8.97
CA ALA A 33 10.05 -3.41 8.45
C ALA A 33 10.12 -4.11 7.08
N ARG A 34 10.52 -3.35 6.04
CA ARG A 34 10.62 -3.86 4.67
C ARG A 34 11.95 -4.56 4.40
N THR A 35 11.89 -5.66 3.67
CA THR A 35 13.04 -6.29 3.01
C THR A 35 12.82 -6.45 1.51
N ASP A 36 13.82 -6.05 0.72
CA ASP A 36 13.86 -6.30 -0.73
C ASP A 36 14.66 -7.58 -1.07
N ALA A 37 15.00 -8.37 -0.07
CA ALA A 37 15.86 -9.55 -0.22
C ALA A 37 15.27 -10.63 -1.12
N ALA A 38 13.94 -10.79 -1.19
CA ALA A 38 13.29 -11.76 -2.07
C ALA A 38 13.64 -11.50 -3.56
N TYR A 39 13.77 -10.23 -3.93
CA TYR A 39 14.18 -9.85 -5.29
C TYR A 39 15.68 -10.05 -5.55
N VAL A 40 16.52 -9.73 -4.58
CA VAL A 40 17.99 -9.65 -4.74
C VAL A 40 18.68 -10.98 -4.47
N CYS A 41 18.25 -11.69 -3.41
CA CYS A 41 18.92 -12.89 -2.88
C CYS A 41 17.98 -14.10 -2.76
N GLY A 42 16.71 -13.96 -3.12
CA GLY A 42 15.71 -15.01 -2.99
C GLY A 42 14.96 -15.00 -1.65
N ILE A 43 13.93 -15.86 -1.59
CA ILE A 43 12.95 -15.86 -0.49
C ILE A 43 13.56 -16.28 0.85
N GLU A 44 14.54 -17.18 0.86
CA GLU A 44 15.20 -17.65 2.08
C GLU A 44 15.86 -16.49 2.85
N GLU A 45 16.58 -15.63 2.13
CA GLU A 45 17.21 -14.46 2.73
C GLU A 45 16.16 -13.45 3.22
N ALA A 46 15.05 -13.30 2.50
CA ALA A 46 13.94 -12.45 2.95
C ALA A 46 13.33 -12.96 4.26
N ILE A 47 13.10 -14.27 4.38
CA ILE A 47 12.58 -14.92 5.61
C ILE A 47 13.58 -14.74 6.77
N ARG A 48 14.86 -15.01 6.52
CA ARG A 48 15.91 -14.85 7.53
C ARG A 48 15.97 -13.41 8.05
N ARG A 49 15.92 -12.42 7.14
CA ARG A 49 15.90 -11.01 7.50
C ARG A 49 14.62 -10.62 8.24
N GLY A 50 13.47 -11.08 7.76
CA GLY A 50 12.17 -10.83 8.39
C GLY A 50 12.16 -11.26 9.85
N ASN A 51 12.66 -12.46 10.16
CA ASN A 51 12.75 -12.95 11.52
C ASN A 51 13.70 -12.09 12.38
N ALA A 52 14.87 -11.72 11.85
CA ALA A 52 15.79 -10.83 12.57
C ALA A 52 15.22 -9.41 12.79
N TYR A 53 14.33 -8.94 11.93
CA TYR A 53 13.64 -7.65 12.10
C TYR A 53 12.61 -7.70 13.24
N LEU A 54 11.86 -8.80 13.35
CA LEU A 54 10.95 -9.03 14.48
C LEU A 54 11.72 -9.15 15.79
N GLU A 55 12.84 -9.88 15.81
CA GLU A 55 13.74 -9.96 16.98
C GLU A 55 14.31 -8.59 17.38
N ALA A 56 14.47 -7.68 16.42
CA ALA A 56 14.91 -6.31 16.66
C ALA A 56 13.79 -5.37 17.16
N GLY A 57 12.55 -5.85 17.24
CA GLY A 57 11.39 -5.13 17.74
C GLY A 57 10.46 -4.55 16.68
N ALA A 58 10.60 -4.94 15.39
CA ALA A 58 9.59 -4.62 14.40
C ALA A 58 8.26 -5.32 14.72
N ASP A 59 7.14 -4.64 14.52
CA ASP A 59 5.80 -5.19 14.78
C ASP A 59 5.31 -6.04 13.60
N MET A 60 5.82 -5.79 12.39
CA MET A 60 5.42 -6.44 11.15
C MET A 60 6.58 -6.46 10.15
N VAL A 61 6.56 -7.43 9.24
CA VAL A 61 7.54 -7.51 8.14
C VAL A 61 6.86 -7.33 6.80
N PHE A 62 7.41 -6.45 5.97
CA PHE A 62 7.01 -6.30 4.58
C PHE A 62 8.02 -6.98 3.66
N VAL A 63 7.59 -8.07 3.00
CA VAL A 63 8.41 -8.78 2.02
C VAL A 63 8.08 -8.25 0.63
N GLU A 64 9.04 -7.54 0.05
CA GLU A 64 8.91 -6.97 -1.30
C GLU A 64 9.24 -7.99 -2.38
N SER A 65 8.34 -8.11 -3.37
CA SER A 65 8.55 -8.85 -4.62
C SER A 65 8.85 -10.36 -4.49
N PRO A 66 8.14 -11.14 -3.65
CA PRO A 66 8.15 -12.59 -3.81
C PRO A 66 7.70 -12.96 -5.24
N ALA A 67 8.33 -13.98 -5.85
CA ALA A 67 8.18 -14.26 -7.28
C ALA A 67 7.02 -15.20 -7.62
N SER A 68 6.41 -15.84 -6.64
CA SER A 68 5.33 -16.80 -6.82
C SER A 68 4.39 -16.82 -5.62
N ALA A 69 3.19 -17.39 -5.81
CA ALA A 69 2.25 -17.64 -4.71
C ALA A 69 2.86 -18.56 -3.64
N GLU A 70 3.71 -19.50 -4.03
CA GLU A 70 4.44 -20.36 -3.10
C GLU A 70 5.46 -19.57 -2.26
N GLU A 71 6.18 -18.63 -2.85
CA GLU A 71 7.08 -17.74 -2.10
C GLU A 71 6.32 -16.82 -1.14
N VAL A 72 5.13 -16.33 -1.54
CA VAL A 72 4.23 -15.57 -0.64
C VAL A 72 3.82 -16.42 0.55
N LYS A 73 3.34 -17.65 0.29
CA LYS A 73 2.96 -18.62 1.32
C LYS A 73 4.12 -18.90 2.27
N ARG A 74 5.29 -19.21 1.75
CA ARG A 74 6.49 -19.49 2.54
C ARG A 74 6.91 -18.31 3.41
N ALA A 75 6.85 -17.07 2.89
CA ALA A 75 7.12 -15.89 3.68
C ALA A 75 6.16 -15.77 4.87
N ILE A 76 4.86 -15.99 4.64
CA ILE A 76 3.83 -15.89 5.68
C ILE A 76 3.99 -17.00 6.73
N GLU A 77 4.28 -18.24 6.31
CA GLU A 77 4.39 -19.39 7.21
C GLU A 77 5.69 -19.41 8.04
N GLN A 78 6.81 -18.89 7.49
CA GLN A 78 8.13 -19.05 8.08
C GLN A 78 8.66 -17.79 8.77
N ILE A 79 8.07 -16.62 8.53
CA ILE A 79 8.31 -15.42 9.32
C ILE A 79 7.45 -15.51 10.58
N LYS A 80 8.08 -15.39 11.76
CA LYS A 80 7.49 -15.65 13.08
C LYS A 80 6.64 -14.49 13.62
N GLY A 81 5.93 -13.79 12.74
CA GLY A 81 5.07 -12.66 13.09
C GLY A 81 4.27 -12.14 11.91
N PRO A 82 3.57 -11.02 12.07
CA PRO A 82 2.72 -10.48 11.03
C PRO A 82 3.48 -10.16 9.73
N VAL A 83 2.96 -10.61 8.58
CA VAL A 83 3.56 -10.35 7.27
C VAL A 83 2.65 -9.48 6.42
N SER A 84 3.23 -8.44 5.84
CA SER A 84 2.61 -7.53 4.87
C SER A 84 3.01 -7.92 3.45
N ILE A 85 2.03 -8.02 2.57
CA ILE A 85 2.22 -8.34 1.15
C ILE A 85 1.72 -7.19 0.28
N ASN A 86 2.38 -6.98 -0.84
CA ASN A 86 2.09 -5.90 -1.77
C ASN A 86 1.55 -6.46 -3.09
N MET A 87 0.35 -6.05 -3.47
CA MET A 87 -0.27 -6.36 -4.77
C MET A 87 -0.06 -5.15 -5.69
N LEU A 88 0.94 -5.27 -6.56
CA LEU A 88 1.32 -4.22 -7.50
C LEU A 88 1.12 -4.70 -8.93
N GLU A 89 0.27 -4.01 -9.68
CA GLU A 89 0.04 -4.28 -11.09
C GLU A 89 1.34 -4.16 -11.89
N GLY A 90 1.66 -5.18 -12.67
CA GLY A 90 2.94 -5.26 -13.42
C GLY A 90 4.17 -5.51 -12.55
N GLY A 91 4.00 -5.77 -11.26
CA GLY A 91 5.07 -6.18 -10.34
C GLY A 91 5.50 -7.64 -10.56
N ARG A 92 6.52 -8.07 -9.79
CA ARG A 92 7.02 -9.45 -9.85
C ARG A 92 6.10 -10.43 -9.11
N THR A 93 5.47 -9.98 -8.02
CA THR A 93 4.53 -10.79 -7.24
C THR A 93 3.27 -11.04 -8.05
N PRO A 94 2.83 -12.31 -8.22
CA PRO A 94 1.59 -12.60 -8.92
C PRO A 94 0.41 -11.96 -8.18
N MET A 95 -0.56 -11.48 -8.94
CA MET A 95 -1.78 -10.90 -8.36
C MET A 95 -2.62 -12.00 -7.72
N LEU A 96 -2.75 -11.95 -6.41
CA LEU A 96 -3.62 -12.80 -5.61
C LEU A 96 -4.82 -11.99 -5.14
N THR A 97 -5.96 -12.63 -5.00
CA THR A 97 -7.15 -12.01 -4.41
C THR A 97 -6.96 -11.78 -2.92
N PHE A 98 -7.72 -10.86 -2.34
CA PHE A 98 -7.70 -10.64 -0.89
C PHE A 98 -8.14 -11.88 -0.11
N GLU A 99 -9.03 -12.68 -0.69
CA GLU A 99 -9.46 -13.94 -0.06
C GLU A 99 -8.33 -14.99 -0.04
N GLU A 100 -7.59 -15.15 -1.14
CA GLU A 100 -6.41 -16.03 -1.17
C GLU A 100 -5.34 -15.57 -0.17
N LEU A 101 -5.05 -14.27 -0.11
CA LEU A 101 -4.09 -13.72 0.84
C LEU A 101 -4.56 -13.87 2.30
N ARG A 102 -5.86 -13.73 2.56
CA ARG A 102 -6.45 -13.98 3.88
C ARG A 102 -6.31 -15.43 4.29
N GLN A 103 -6.58 -16.38 3.37
CA GLN A 103 -6.42 -17.82 3.62
C GLN A 103 -4.97 -18.21 3.87
N LEU A 104 -4.02 -17.54 3.23
CA LEU A 104 -2.59 -17.72 3.49
C LEU A 104 -2.16 -17.12 4.83
N GLY A 105 -2.96 -16.25 5.44
CA GLY A 105 -2.64 -15.60 6.72
C GLY A 105 -1.87 -14.28 6.61
N ALA A 106 -1.93 -13.59 5.46
CA ALA A 106 -1.35 -12.26 5.33
C ALA A 106 -2.02 -11.29 6.32
N ALA A 107 -1.21 -10.62 7.14
CA ALA A 107 -1.70 -9.70 8.15
C ALA A 107 -2.10 -8.33 7.56
N ARG A 108 -1.48 -7.95 6.45
CA ARG A 108 -1.75 -6.70 5.74
C ARG A 108 -1.53 -6.88 4.24
N VAL A 109 -2.41 -6.31 3.45
CA VAL A 109 -2.27 -6.21 1.99
C VAL A 109 -2.28 -4.74 1.59
N SER A 110 -1.42 -4.36 0.66
CA SER A 110 -1.42 -3.03 0.05
C SER A 110 -1.47 -3.11 -1.48
N CYS A 111 -2.19 -2.17 -2.07
CA CYS A 111 -2.29 -1.96 -3.53
C CYS A 111 -1.76 -0.55 -3.83
N PRO A 112 -0.44 -0.34 -3.85
CA PRO A 112 0.17 0.99 -3.73
C PRO A 112 -0.06 1.88 -4.95
N MET A 113 -0.25 1.32 -6.12
CA MET A 113 -0.40 2.08 -7.36
C MET A 113 -1.82 2.08 -7.91
N PHE A 114 -2.70 1.22 -7.42
CA PHE A 114 -4.03 0.99 -7.99
C PHE A 114 -4.84 2.30 -8.18
N THR A 115 -5.00 3.07 -7.11
CA THR A 115 -5.75 4.34 -7.16
C THR A 115 -5.04 5.40 -8.00
N SER A 116 -3.71 5.47 -7.94
CA SER A 116 -2.93 6.41 -8.73
C SER A 116 -3.00 6.11 -10.23
N LEU A 117 -2.96 4.82 -10.62
CA LEU A 117 -3.09 4.41 -12.01
C LEU A 117 -4.48 4.72 -12.56
N ILE A 118 -5.53 4.44 -11.79
CA ILE A 118 -6.91 4.80 -12.17
C ILE A 118 -7.07 6.30 -12.31
N ALA A 119 -6.61 7.08 -11.34
CA ALA A 119 -6.72 8.53 -11.37
C ALA A 119 -5.96 9.14 -12.56
N ALA A 120 -4.73 8.69 -12.80
CA ALA A 120 -3.94 9.16 -13.94
C ALA A 120 -4.60 8.82 -15.28
N TYR A 121 -5.13 7.62 -15.44
CA TYR A 121 -5.84 7.20 -16.63
C TYR A 121 -7.11 8.03 -16.87
N ALA A 122 -7.93 8.22 -15.83
CA ALA A 122 -9.16 9.01 -15.92
C ALA A 122 -8.86 10.47 -16.27
N LEU A 123 -7.87 11.08 -15.63
CA LEU A 123 -7.43 12.44 -15.94
C LEU A 123 -6.92 12.56 -17.37
N GLN A 124 -6.07 11.62 -17.82
CA GLN A 124 -5.56 11.63 -19.19
C GLN A 124 -6.71 11.56 -20.20
N LYS A 125 -7.68 10.66 -20.03
CA LYS A 125 -8.85 10.54 -20.90
C LYS A 125 -9.67 11.85 -20.94
N GLY A 126 -10.03 12.37 -19.77
CA GLY A 126 -10.84 13.59 -19.69
C GLY A 126 -10.15 14.81 -20.29
N LEU A 127 -8.86 15.00 -20.01
CA LEU A 127 -8.08 16.12 -20.57
C LEU A 127 -7.89 15.97 -22.08
N SER A 128 -7.62 14.78 -22.59
CA SER A 128 -7.51 14.53 -24.03
C SER A 128 -8.82 14.88 -24.74
N TYR A 129 -9.97 14.43 -24.18
CA TYR A 129 -11.28 14.77 -24.72
C TYR A 129 -11.54 16.28 -24.74
N LEU A 130 -11.25 16.96 -23.63
CA LEU A 130 -11.44 18.42 -23.53
C LEU A 130 -10.57 19.18 -24.54
N MET A 131 -9.32 18.77 -24.74
CA MET A 131 -8.41 19.38 -25.72
C MET A 131 -8.86 19.16 -27.18
N GLU A 132 -9.38 17.97 -27.47
CA GLU A 132 -9.84 17.62 -28.81
C GLU A 132 -11.15 18.33 -29.19
N HIS A 133 -12.10 18.40 -28.24
CA HIS A 133 -13.46 18.87 -28.51
C HIS A 133 -13.73 20.32 -28.06
N GLY A 134 -12.85 20.92 -27.27
CA GLY A 134 -13.02 22.26 -26.70
C GLY A 134 -14.17 22.37 -25.68
N THR A 135 -14.72 21.25 -25.25
CA THR A 135 -15.83 21.15 -24.28
C THR A 135 -15.82 19.83 -23.57
N SER A 136 -16.32 19.79 -22.33
CA SER A 136 -16.57 18.54 -21.59
C SER A 136 -17.92 17.89 -21.91
N SER A 137 -18.79 18.57 -22.71
CA SER A 137 -20.09 18.02 -23.09
C SER A 137 -19.94 16.74 -23.92
N GLY A 138 -20.63 15.67 -23.52
CA GLY A 138 -20.54 14.35 -24.16
C GLY A 138 -19.44 13.42 -23.59
N PHE A 139 -18.62 13.88 -22.67
CA PHE A 139 -17.72 12.98 -21.93
C PHE A 139 -18.49 12.33 -20.78
N GLU A 140 -18.81 11.04 -20.91
CA GLU A 140 -19.69 10.32 -19.97
C GLU A 140 -18.93 9.61 -18.82
N GLU A 141 -17.59 9.45 -18.96
CA GLU A 141 -16.78 8.71 -17.98
C GLU A 141 -16.36 9.58 -16.79
N HIS A 142 -17.33 10.29 -16.20
CA HIS A 142 -17.11 11.09 -15.00
C HIS A 142 -18.28 10.97 -14.02
N MET A 143 -18.01 11.32 -12.78
CA MET A 143 -19.04 11.42 -11.75
C MET A 143 -19.97 12.62 -12.05
N SER A 144 -21.28 12.45 -11.88
CA SER A 144 -22.20 13.59 -11.97
C SER A 144 -21.96 14.60 -10.83
N PHE A 145 -22.34 15.85 -11.04
CA PHE A 145 -22.17 16.88 -10.01
C PHE A 145 -22.93 16.55 -8.72
N GLU A 146 -24.11 15.95 -8.82
CA GLU A 146 -24.88 15.51 -7.66
C GLU A 146 -24.18 14.35 -6.91
N ALA A 147 -23.67 13.36 -7.66
CA ALA A 147 -22.90 12.28 -7.04
C ALA A 147 -21.60 12.80 -6.37
N PHE A 148 -20.97 13.82 -6.98
CA PHE A 148 -19.79 14.46 -6.40
C PHE A 148 -20.09 15.18 -5.08
N LYS A 149 -21.25 15.85 -4.96
CA LYS A 149 -21.71 16.47 -3.70
C LYS A 149 -21.88 15.42 -2.58
N VAL A 150 -22.44 14.26 -2.92
CA VAL A 150 -22.59 13.15 -1.98
C VAL A 150 -21.20 12.59 -1.58
N PHE A 151 -20.34 12.38 -2.58
CA PHE A 151 -18.97 11.88 -2.35
C PHE A 151 -18.14 12.80 -1.44
N THR A 152 -18.31 14.12 -1.56
CA THR A 152 -17.64 15.14 -0.73
C THR A 152 -18.37 15.46 0.57
N ASP A 153 -19.40 14.69 0.91
CA ASP A 153 -20.23 14.89 2.12
C ASP A 153 -20.81 16.32 2.26
N THR A 154 -21.10 16.98 1.12
CA THR A 154 -21.74 18.30 1.09
C THR A 154 -23.04 18.38 1.88
N PRO A 155 -23.92 17.35 1.92
CA PRO A 155 -25.13 17.35 2.75
C PRO A 155 -24.82 17.55 4.24
N SER A 156 -23.83 16.87 4.79
CA SER A 156 -23.44 17.03 6.21
C SER A 156 -22.88 18.43 6.51
N VAL A 157 -22.10 18.98 5.55
CA VAL A 157 -21.59 20.36 5.66
C VAL A 157 -22.77 21.34 5.70
N ARG A 158 -23.77 21.17 4.81
CA ARG A 158 -24.97 22.01 4.79
C ARG A 158 -25.77 21.92 6.09
N ALA A 159 -25.94 20.71 6.63
CA ALA A 159 -26.61 20.53 7.91
C ALA A 159 -25.88 21.22 9.08
N MET A 160 -24.53 21.22 9.06
CA MET A 160 -23.74 22.00 10.04
C MET A 160 -23.89 23.50 9.84
N GLU A 161 -23.88 24.00 8.60
CA GLU A 161 -24.13 25.41 8.31
C GLU A 161 -25.51 25.85 8.85
N GLU A 162 -26.56 25.07 8.58
CA GLU A 162 -27.91 25.36 9.09
C GLU A 162 -28.00 25.39 10.62
N ARG A 163 -27.20 24.57 11.29
CA ARG A 163 -27.14 24.47 12.76
C ARG A 163 -26.35 25.60 13.41
N TYR A 164 -25.27 26.05 12.80
CA TYR A 164 -24.29 26.90 13.46
C TYR A 164 -24.16 28.32 12.89
N ILE A 165 -24.60 28.57 11.64
CA ILE A 165 -24.60 29.91 11.08
C ILE A 165 -25.88 30.65 11.52
N PRO A 166 -25.76 31.83 12.13
CA PRO A 166 -26.94 32.65 12.47
C PRO A 166 -27.76 32.96 11.21
N LYS A 167 -29.07 32.84 11.31
CA LYS A 167 -30.02 33.31 10.28
C LYS A 167 -30.30 34.76 10.61
N ASP A 168 -29.67 35.70 9.89
CA ASP A 168 -30.00 37.11 9.97
C ASP A 168 -31.42 37.40 9.45
#